data_cb54709e42b72328699a75711d7660d6
#
_entry.id   cb54709e42b72328699a75711d7660d6
#
_cell.length_a   1.000
_cell.length_b   1.000
_cell.length_c   1.000
_cell.angle_alpha   90.00
_cell.angle_beta   90.00
_cell.angle_gamma   90.00
#
_symmetry.space_group_name_H-M   'P 1'
#
loop_
_entity.id
_entity.type
_entity.pdbx_description
1 polymer ?
#
loop_
_entity_poly.entity_id
_entity_poly.type
_entity_poly.pdbx_seq_one_letter_code
_entity_poly.pdbx_strand_id
1 'polypeptide(L)'
;MRRNYILAHRVKQMTAVMAFVFATMFAQASSHREAPLISNDPLADNTDLYAFRSPDDTNTITIIANYIPAELPYGGPNYYTFGENIRYEIHINNGTSYAKDQIIYRFTFTKTNQDPTTFFDIRLGAENNKTTYTCERSIDSGTTFQTVVSNGIVPPPNIGARSINSAVGLNVADYNTLITNAIATATTGESVFCGPADDPFFVDLGGIFDLGDAPRQGGAVIRDALAKHNVHSICLKIPISTLQKNGQTAAQATSILDGNYVIGVWACASRLATKTLNTSGGGSVETGSWIQVSRLGMPLTNEAVIPVGMKDLWNSMTPYQDLAAIATFGPYFYQPELALYMDSTEFGGAVPAFAALRIQRNSLGAYGFGNNQSGLYGLKGNPALAGTAFDPTTYGGLLLPNDSSPRSVDIWPIFNTGVPNAIPYQLASGKNGNPLAAGKPFINNFLPTGGDMLRLNMAVTPTQRTDPNFSSEGLIQAAVLGLTDTTYANNTNIQWIPNMDGFPNGRRLEDDVTRIELQAVGGAVLAAVGLWYDDYVPGKSTSPVSNMLVNVLNYSTGVEQNDTTFKTSFPYVQTPWMGTAVTLQ
;
A
#
# COMPACT_ATOMS: atom_id res chain seq x y z
N MET A 1 -43.34 37.43 30.50
CA MET A 1 -42.32 36.43 30.83
C MET A 1 -42.44 35.10 30.05
N ARG A 2 -43.60 34.48 29.84
CA ARG A 2 -43.71 33.20 29.10
C ARG A 2 -43.28 33.25 27.60
N ARG A 3 -43.45 34.37 26.93
CA ARG A 3 -43.14 34.48 25.47
C ARG A 3 -41.64 34.50 25.19
N ASN A 4 -40.81 35.00 26.12
CA ASN A 4 -39.34 35.02 25.95
C ASN A 4 -38.69 33.68 26.25
N TYR A 5 -39.30 32.82 27.06
CA TYR A 5 -38.80 31.47 27.34
C TYR A 5 -38.94 30.53 26.17
N ILE A 6 -40.05 30.64 25.42
CA ILE A 6 -40.30 29.80 24.23
C ILE A 6 -39.36 30.20 23.09
N LEU A 7 -39.06 31.49 22.92
CA LEU A 7 -38.12 31.96 21.90
C LEU A 7 -36.69 31.50 22.19
N ALA A 8 -36.25 31.60 23.45
CA ALA A 8 -34.92 31.14 23.89
C ALA A 8 -34.75 29.62 23.77
N HIS A 9 -35.82 28.83 23.97
CA HIS A 9 -35.78 27.37 23.82
C HIS A 9 -35.73 26.95 22.37
N ARG A 10 -36.47 27.63 21.47
CA ARG A 10 -36.42 27.39 20.02
C ARG A 10 -35.06 27.82 19.42
N VAL A 11 -34.46 28.91 19.87
CA VAL A 11 -33.14 29.33 19.44
C VAL A 11 -32.09 28.31 19.88
N LYS A 12 -32.12 27.80 21.12
CA LYS A 12 -31.24 26.73 21.57
C LYS A 12 -31.42 25.41 20.81
N GLN A 13 -32.64 25.05 20.46
CA GLN A 13 -32.91 23.86 19.64
C GLN A 13 -32.43 24.05 18.19
N MET A 14 -32.64 25.23 17.59
CA MET A 14 -32.09 25.53 16.25
C MET A 14 -30.57 25.58 16.26
N THR A 15 -29.94 26.12 17.32
CA THR A 15 -28.48 26.14 17.45
C THR A 15 -27.93 24.72 17.65
N ALA A 16 -28.60 23.86 18.42
CA ALA A 16 -28.25 22.46 18.59
C ALA A 16 -28.43 21.66 17.30
N VAL A 17 -29.52 21.88 16.55
CA VAL A 17 -29.74 21.24 15.23
C VAL A 17 -28.74 21.77 14.20
N MET A 18 -28.43 23.06 14.16
CA MET A 18 -27.34 23.59 13.32
C MET A 18 -25.98 23.04 13.71
N ALA A 19 -25.66 22.92 14.99
CA ALA A 19 -24.43 22.29 15.46
C ALA A 19 -24.36 20.81 15.08
N PHE A 20 -25.49 20.10 15.13
CA PHE A 20 -25.55 18.68 14.70
C PHE A 20 -25.46 18.52 13.18
N VAL A 21 -26.03 19.43 12.38
CA VAL A 21 -25.90 19.42 10.91
C VAL A 21 -24.50 19.86 10.47
N PHE A 22 -23.79 20.74 11.22
CA PHE A 22 -22.39 21.06 10.95
C PHE A 22 -21.41 19.98 11.41
N ALA A 23 -21.79 19.14 12.37
CA ALA A 23 -20.94 18.03 12.84
C ALA A 23 -20.94 16.83 11.86
N THR A 24 -21.84 16.79 10.89
CA THR A 24 -21.94 15.68 9.91
C THR A 24 -21.23 15.96 8.58
N MET A 25 -20.54 17.09 8.42
CA MET A 25 -19.89 17.42 7.15
C MET A 25 -18.36 17.25 7.12
N PHE A 26 -17.73 16.66 8.13
CA PHE A 26 -16.27 16.44 8.14
C PHE A 26 -15.89 15.04 8.61
N ALA A 27 -16.39 14.02 7.92
CA ALA A 27 -15.84 12.67 8.02
C ALA A 27 -15.47 12.18 6.62
N GLN A 28 -14.45 12.79 6.04
CA GLN A 28 -13.71 12.23 4.92
C GLN A 28 -12.27 12.06 5.41
N ALA A 29 -12.01 10.98 6.12
CA ALA A 29 -10.66 10.56 6.42
C ALA A 29 -10.40 9.28 5.63
N SER A 30 -9.49 9.35 4.70
CA SER A 30 -8.99 8.21 3.96
C SER A 30 -7.51 8.02 4.28
N SER A 31 -6.95 6.84 4.08
CA SER A 31 -5.50 6.64 4.08
C SER A 31 -4.83 7.56 3.05
N HIS A 32 -5.58 8.05 2.20
CA HIS A 32 -5.42 9.17 1.31
C HIS A 32 -5.53 10.47 2.12
N ARG A 33 -4.70 11.47 1.86
CA ARG A 33 -4.62 12.72 2.62
C ARG A 33 -3.96 12.56 4.00
N GLU A 34 -3.01 11.66 4.11
CA GLU A 34 -2.41 11.22 5.37
C GLU A 34 -1.57 12.30 6.08
N ALA A 35 -0.98 13.25 5.32
CA ALA A 35 -0.10 14.29 5.87
C ALA A 35 -0.72 15.69 5.78
N PRO A 36 -0.42 16.61 6.73
CA PRO A 36 -1.02 17.94 6.76
C PRO A 36 -0.84 18.77 5.50
N LEU A 37 0.34 18.76 4.86
CA LEU A 37 0.58 19.49 3.62
C LEU A 37 -0.12 18.82 2.44
N ILE A 38 0.03 17.51 2.29
CA ILE A 38 -0.50 16.81 1.12
C ILE A 38 -2.03 16.78 1.11
N SER A 39 -2.68 16.77 2.26
CA SER A 39 -4.14 16.84 2.37
C SER A 39 -4.75 18.11 1.76
N ASN A 40 -3.94 19.15 1.57
CA ASN A 40 -4.30 20.41 0.90
C ASN A 40 -3.85 20.44 -0.57
N ASP A 41 -3.19 19.40 -1.07
CA ASP A 41 -2.69 19.28 -2.44
C ASP A 41 -3.05 17.93 -3.07
N PRO A 42 -4.35 17.63 -3.25
CA PRO A 42 -4.81 16.30 -3.66
C PRO A 42 -4.26 15.85 -5.01
N LEU A 43 -3.88 16.77 -5.91
CA LEU A 43 -3.32 16.40 -7.21
C LEU A 43 -1.94 15.74 -7.09
N ALA A 44 -1.18 16.01 -6.02
CA ALA A 44 0.13 15.43 -5.77
C ALA A 44 0.08 14.28 -4.75
N ASP A 45 -1.07 13.98 -4.19
CA ASP A 45 -1.27 12.98 -3.15
C ASP A 45 -1.20 11.57 -3.75
N ASN A 46 -0.16 10.80 -3.36
CA ASN A 46 0.04 9.42 -3.77
C ASN A 46 -0.69 8.50 -2.77
N THR A 47 -1.78 7.91 -3.20
CA THR A 47 -2.70 7.18 -2.34
C THR A 47 -2.32 5.73 -2.13
N ASP A 48 -1.90 5.03 -3.19
CA ASP A 48 -1.57 3.62 -3.16
C ASP A 48 -0.46 3.25 -4.12
N LEU A 49 0.31 2.23 -3.73
CA LEU A 49 1.31 1.60 -4.57
C LEU A 49 1.09 0.08 -4.56
N TYR A 50 1.02 -0.50 -5.75
CA TYR A 50 0.94 -1.94 -5.97
C TYR A 50 2.10 -2.39 -6.84
N ALA A 51 2.66 -3.56 -6.56
CA ALA A 51 3.67 -4.20 -7.38
C ALA A 51 3.51 -5.71 -7.29
N PHE A 52 3.28 -6.35 -8.44
CA PHE A 52 3.07 -7.79 -8.50
C PHE A 52 3.50 -8.35 -9.84
N ARG A 53 3.84 -9.64 -9.86
CA ARG A 53 4.09 -10.34 -11.11
C ARG A 53 2.79 -10.56 -11.85
N SER A 54 2.76 -10.14 -13.11
CA SER A 54 1.54 -10.13 -13.94
C SER A 54 0.97 -11.54 -14.13
N PRO A 55 -0.31 -11.79 -13.77
CA PRO A 55 -0.86 -13.15 -13.89
C PRO A 55 -1.18 -13.57 -15.33
N ASP A 56 -1.42 -12.62 -16.24
CA ASP A 56 -1.68 -12.84 -17.67
C ASP A 56 -0.40 -12.96 -18.50
N ASP A 57 0.73 -12.42 -17.99
CA ASP A 57 2.04 -12.53 -18.63
C ASP A 57 3.14 -12.60 -17.56
N THR A 58 3.46 -13.83 -17.15
CA THR A 58 4.38 -14.09 -16.05
C THR A 58 5.84 -13.70 -16.32
N ASN A 59 6.17 -13.14 -17.48
CA ASN A 59 7.47 -12.54 -17.77
C ASN A 59 7.51 -11.04 -17.51
N THR A 60 6.44 -10.48 -16.95
CA THR A 60 6.33 -9.05 -16.65
C THR A 60 5.94 -8.80 -15.19
N ILE A 61 6.28 -7.61 -14.73
CA ILE A 61 5.84 -7.05 -13.45
C ILE A 61 4.89 -5.89 -13.74
N THR A 62 3.78 -5.85 -13.03
CA THR A 62 2.89 -4.69 -13.05
C THR A 62 3.14 -3.86 -11.79
N ILE A 63 3.31 -2.54 -11.99
CA ILE A 63 3.40 -1.54 -10.92
C ILE A 63 2.27 -0.54 -11.15
N ILE A 64 1.50 -0.25 -10.12
CA ILE A 64 0.40 0.72 -10.17
C ILE A 64 0.62 1.72 -9.04
N ALA A 65 0.69 3.01 -9.38
CA ALA A 65 0.71 4.11 -8.44
C ALA A 65 -0.55 4.95 -8.61
N ASN A 66 -1.33 5.09 -7.55
CA ASN A 66 -2.56 5.84 -7.55
C ASN A 66 -2.35 7.21 -6.93
N TYR A 67 -3.06 8.19 -7.47
CA TYR A 67 -3.03 9.59 -7.05
C TYR A 67 -4.43 10.16 -7.02
N ILE A 68 -4.59 11.28 -6.35
CA ILE A 68 -5.84 12.05 -6.26
C ILE A 68 -6.91 11.28 -5.49
N PRO A 69 -6.87 11.36 -4.16
CA PRO A 69 -7.76 10.58 -3.29
C PRO A 69 -9.22 11.02 -3.38
N ALA A 70 -10.11 10.05 -3.14
CA ALA A 70 -11.54 10.26 -2.91
C ALA A 70 -12.23 11.09 -4.02
N GLU A 71 -11.92 10.80 -5.28
CA GLU A 71 -12.58 11.47 -6.41
C GLU A 71 -14.06 11.13 -6.45
N LEU A 72 -14.89 12.16 -6.36
CA LEU A 72 -16.32 12.01 -6.58
C LEU A 72 -16.60 11.84 -8.07
N PRO A 73 -17.24 10.76 -8.52
CA PRO A 73 -17.52 10.55 -9.94
C PRO A 73 -18.34 11.66 -10.60
N TYR A 74 -19.11 12.42 -9.80
CA TYR A 74 -19.91 13.56 -10.23
C TYR A 74 -19.30 14.92 -9.87
N GLY A 75 -18.01 14.99 -9.61
CA GLY A 75 -17.29 16.17 -9.10
C GLY A 75 -17.03 17.30 -10.10
N GLY A 76 -17.88 17.44 -11.14
CA GLY A 76 -17.75 18.54 -12.12
C GLY A 76 -18.22 19.92 -11.61
N PRO A 77 -18.10 21.01 -12.45
CA PRO A 77 -17.69 20.99 -13.87
C PRO A 77 -16.20 20.76 -14.12
N ASN A 78 -15.32 21.05 -13.16
CA ASN A 78 -13.89 20.75 -13.25
C ASN A 78 -13.63 19.37 -12.66
N TYR A 79 -13.75 18.34 -13.50
CA TYR A 79 -13.46 16.97 -13.09
C TYR A 79 -11.98 16.79 -12.77
N TYR A 80 -11.69 15.77 -11.96
CA TYR A 80 -10.32 15.44 -11.55
C TYR A 80 -9.48 15.06 -12.77
N THR A 81 -8.23 15.51 -12.79
CA THR A 81 -7.22 15.13 -13.80
C THR A 81 -5.84 15.25 -13.18
N PHE A 82 -4.86 14.52 -13.69
CA PHE A 82 -3.46 14.72 -13.30
C PHE A 82 -3.01 16.19 -13.41
N GLY A 83 -2.16 16.63 -12.49
CA GLY A 83 -1.67 18.01 -12.45
C GLY A 83 -0.57 18.26 -13.48
N GLU A 84 -0.60 19.44 -14.15
CA GLU A 84 0.41 19.83 -15.14
C GLU A 84 1.77 20.19 -14.52
N ASN A 85 1.76 20.81 -13.34
CA ASN A 85 2.97 21.26 -12.65
C ASN A 85 3.33 20.28 -11.50
N ILE A 86 3.20 19.01 -11.77
CA ILE A 86 3.58 17.92 -10.87
C ILE A 86 4.43 16.95 -11.67
N ARG A 87 5.49 16.47 -11.02
CA ARG A 87 6.27 15.34 -11.49
C ARG A 87 5.88 14.12 -10.66
N TYR A 88 5.32 13.11 -11.31
CA TYR A 88 5.00 11.84 -10.70
C TYR A 88 6.10 10.86 -11.06
N GLU A 89 6.66 10.16 -10.07
CA GLU A 89 7.79 9.26 -10.31
C GLU A 89 7.56 7.92 -9.60
N ILE A 90 7.92 6.84 -10.31
CA ILE A 90 8.01 5.48 -9.78
C ILE A 90 9.48 5.08 -9.82
N HIS A 91 10.00 4.75 -8.67
CA HIS A 91 11.40 4.47 -8.41
C HIS A 91 11.60 2.98 -8.12
N ILE A 92 12.66 2.40 -8.67
CA ILE A 92 12.93 0.96 -8.55
C ILE A 92 14.42 0.76 -8.22
N ASN A 93 14.64 0.12 -7.06
CA ASN A 93 15.93 -0.41 -6.69
C ASN A 93 15.98 -1.91 -7.03
N ASN A 94 16.92 -2.32 -7.87
CA ASN A 94 17.06 -3.72 -8.29
C ASN A 94 18.24 -4.46 -7.63
N GLY A 95 18.79 -3.90 -6.55
CA GLY A 95 19.89 -4.50 -5.81
C GLY A 95 21.28 -4.35 -6.45
N THR A 96 21.42 -3.59 -7.54
CA THR A 96 22.74 -3.24 -8.10
C THR A 96 23.48 -2.27 -7.17
N SER A 97 22.75 -1.37 -6.51
CA SER A 97 23.24 -0.52 -5.43
C SER A 97 22.16 -0.40 -4.38
N TYR A 98 22.54 -0.46 -3.11
CA TYR A 98 21.60 -0.28 -2.00
C TYR A 98 21.49 1.18 -1.54
N ALA A 99 22.16 2.11 -2.21
CA ALA A 99 22.19 3.52 -1.84
C ALA A 99 21.36 4.43 -2.76
N LYS A 100 20.80 3.90 -3.83
CA LYS A 100 20.01 4.66 -4.82
C LYS A 100 19.19 3.76 -5.73
N ASP A 101 18.15 4.32 -6.32
CA ASP A 101 17.38 3.66 -7.38
C ASP A 101 18.23 3.51 -8.64
N GLN A 102 18.04 2.39 -9.33
CA GLN A 102 18.68 2.18 -10.64
C GLN A 102 17.75 2.61 -11.76
N ILE A 103 16.44 2.40 -11.59
CA ILE A 103 15.43 2.67 -12.62
C ILE A 103 14.43 3.67 -12.07
N ILE A 104 14.11 4.69 -12.86
CA ILE A 104 13.10 5.69 -12.51
C ILE A 104 12.20 5.90 -13.72
N TYR A 105 10.90 5.75 -13.53
CA TYR A 105 9.89 6.17 -14.50
C TYR A 105 9.29 7.50 -14.04
N ARG A 106 9.29 8.49 -14.95
CA ARG A 106 8.80 9.85 -14.71
C ARG A 106 7.64 10.16 -15.62
N PHE A 107 6.58 10.71 -15.05
CA PHE A 107 5.39 11.14 -15.77
C PHE A 107 5.15 12.62 -15.59
N THR A 108 4.86 13.28 -16.71
CA THR A 108 4.41 14.67 -16.77
C THR A 108 3.18 14.77 -17.64
N PHE A 109 2.24 15.62 -17.27
CA PHE A 109 0.95 15.74 -17.93
C PHE A 109 0.76 17.14 -18.53
N THR A 110 0.03 17.20 -19.62
CA THR A 110 -0.35 18.45 -20.31
C THR A 110 -1.85 18.44 -20.57
N LYS A 111 -2.51 19.55 -20.25
CA LYS A 111 -3.94 19.75 -20.50
C LYS A 111 -4.14 20.69 -21.68
N THR A 112 -5.13 20.39 -22.50
CA THR A 112 -5.54 21.23 -23.61
C THR A 112 -7.04 21.49 -23.51
N ASN A 113 -7.42 22.74 -23.30
CA ASN A 113 -8.82 23.19 -23.40
C ASN A 113 -9.06 23.66 -24.83
N GLN A 114 -9.82 22.89 -25.61
CA GLN A 114 -10.07 23.17 -27.04
C GLN A 114 -11.12 24.25 -27.27
N ASP A 115 -12.05 24.43 -26.35
CA ASP A 115 -13.10 25.45 -26.44
C ASP A 115 -13.35 26.07 -25.04
N PRO A 116 -12.70 27.20 -24.74
CA PRO A 116 -12.82 27.86 -23.44
C PRO A 116 -14.19 28.55 -23.24
N THR A 117 -15.10 28.48 -24.22
CA THR A 117 -16.42 29.10 -24.14
C THR A 117 -17.50 28.18 -23.60
N THR A 118 -17.18 26.89 -23.41
CA THR A 118 -18.10 25.91 -22.83
C THR A 118 -17.65 25.50 -21.43
N PHE A 119 -18.60 25.11 -20.59
CA PHE A 119 -18.32 24.48 -19.30
C PHE A 119 -18.40 22.94 -19.34
N PHE A 120 -18.74 22.36 -20.47
CA PHE A 120 -18.79 20.92 -20.64
C PHE A 120 -17.40 20.35 -20.97
N ASP A 121 -16.98 19.30 -20.29
CA ASP A 121 -15.77 18.54 -20.65
C ASP A 121 -15.93 17.78 -21.98
N ILE A 122 -17.12 17.23 -22.21
CA ILE A 122 -17.43 16.42 -23.39
C ILE A 122 -18.69 17.00 -24.04
N ARG A 123 -18.60 17.29 -25.35
CA ARG A 123 -19.76 17.74 -26.13
C ARG A 123 -19.55 17.55 -27.64
N LEU A 124 -20.66 17.38 -28.38
CA LEU A 124 -20.70 17.39 -29.86
C LEU A 124 -19.65 16.49 -30.50
N GLY A 125 -19.47 15.27 -29.96
CA GLY A 125 -18.54 14.27 -30.47
C GLY A 125 -17.09 14.47 -30.08
N ALA A 126 -16.77 15.43 -29.20
CA ALA A 126 -15.41 15.72 -28.82
C ALA A 126 -15.24 15.91 -27.31
N GLU A 127 -14.11 15.47 -26.81
CA GLU A 127 -13.58 15.83 -25.50
C GLU A 127 -12.98 17.25 -25.62
N ASN A 128 -13.37 18.14 -24.71
CA ASN A 128 -12.89 19.51 -24.68
C ASN A 128 -11.61 19.67 -23.85
N ASN A 129 -11.59 19.12 -22.63
CA ASN A 129 -10.42 19.12 -21.76
C ASN A 129 -9.62 17.84 -21.93
N LYS A 130 -8.68 17.83 -22.87
CA LYS A 130 -7.82 16.68 -23.14
C LYS A 130 -6.59 16.68 -22.25
N THR A 131 -6.30 15.55 -21.66
CA THR A 131 -5.05 15.30 -20.96
C THR A 131 -4.19 14.32 -21.74
N THR A 132 -2.92 14.65 -21.90
CA THR A 132 -1.91 13.77 -22.48
C THR A 132 -0.73 13.67 -21.51
N TYR A 133 0.10 12.60 -21.67
CA TYR A 133 1.27 12.44 -20.83
C TYR A 133 2.52 12.08 -21.63
N THR A 134 3.65 12.40 -21.03
CA THR A 134 4.96 11.87 -21.41
C THR A 134 5.44 10.94 -20.31
N CYS A 135 5.86 9.73 -20.67
CA CYS A 135 6.56 8.81 -19.79
C CYS A 135 8.02 8.73 -20.22
N GLU A 136 8.92 9.01 -19.30
CA GLU A 136 10.36 8.91 -19.47
C GLU A 136 10.92 7.84 -18.53
N ARG A 137 11.98 7.15 -18.95
CA ARG A 137 12.68 6.16 -18.14
C ARG A 137 14.17 6.51 -18.04
N SER A 138 14.70 6.47 -16.82
CA SER A 138 16.14 6.41 -16.53
C SER A 138 16.51 5.00 -16.08
N ILE A 139 17.68 4.52 -16.51
CA ILE A 139 18.30 3.26 -16.05
C ILE A 139 19.67 3.51 -15.42
N ASP A 140 20.02 4.76 -15.19
CA ASP A 140 21.33 5.22 -14.67
C ASP A 140 21.16 6.12 -13.42
N SER A 141 20.15 5.81 -12.62
CA SER A 141 19.86 6.52 -11.35
C SER A 141 19.47 7.99 -11.55
N GLY A 142 18.69 8.28 -12.58
CA GLY A 142 18.17 9.61 -12.85
C GLY A 142 19.16 10.56 -13.56
N THR A 143 20.30 10.05 -14.05
CA THR A 143 21.30 10.87 -14.73
C THR A 143 20.82 11.26 -16.14
N THR A 144 20.28 10.29 -16.87
CA THR A 144 19.67 10.52 -18.19
C THR A 144 18.28 9.91 -18.25
N PHE A 145 17.39 10.56 -19.01
CA PHE A 145 16.02 10.07 -19.24
C PHE A 145 15.79 9.86 -20.73
N GLN A 146 15.17 8.76 -21.07
CA GLN A 146 14.73 8.43 -22.43
C GLN A 146 13.20 8.35 -22.45
N THR A 147 12.60 8.97 -23.46
CA THR A 147 11.15 8.92 -23.65
C THR A 147 10.70 7.50 -24.00
N VAL A 148 9.81 6.96 -23.20
CA VAL A 148 9.15 5.65 -23.37
C VAL A 148 7.82 5.83 -24.09
N VAL A 149 7.03 6.83 -23.67
CA VAL A 149 5.77 7.20 -24.32
C VAL A 149 5.75 8.72 -24.51
N SER A 150 5.41 9.16 -25.71
CA SER A 150 5.19 10.57 -26.02
C SER A 150 3.73 10.77 -26.43
N ASN A 151 3.10 11.80 -25.88
CA ASN A 151 1.69 12.12 -26.13
C ASN A 151 0.73 10.94 -25.85
N GLY A 152 1.00 10.18 -24.78
CA GLY A 152 0.08 9.15 -24.31
C GLY A 152 -1.27 9.76 -23.95
N ILE A 153 -2.35 9.04 -24.23
CA ILE A 153 -3.72 9.53 -24.01
C ILE A 153 -4.13 9.20 -22.58
N VAL A 154 -4.78 10.16 -21.89
CA VAL A 154 -5.51 9.93 -20.65
C VAL A 154 -7.00 9.89 -20.99
N PRO A 155 -7.76 8.83 -20.65
CA PRO A 155 -9.20 8.82 -20.86
C PRO A 155 -9.91 9.96 -20.12
N PRO A 156 -10.98 10.54 -20.68
CA PRO A 156 -11.76 11.53 -19.97
C PRO A 156 -12.48 10.95 -18.75
N PRO A 157 -12.95 11.79 -17.79
CA PRO A 157 -13.79 11.36 -16.69
C PRO A 157 -15.04 10.60 -17.18
N ASN A 158 -15.46 9.57 -16.45
CA ASN A 158 -16.69 8.82 -16.74
C ASN A 158 -17.93 9.58 -16.25
N ILE A 159 -18.25 10.68 -16.94
CA ILE A 159 -19.28 11.64 -16.52
C ILE A 159 -20.67 11.01 -16.50
N GLY A 160 -21.03 10.30 -17.57
CA GLY A 160 -22.36 9.72 -17.72
C GLY A 160 -22.63 9.20 -19.12
N ALA A 161 -23.65 8.36 -19.26
CA ALA A 161 -24.01 7.73 -20.52
C ALA A 161 -24.24 8.73 -21.68
N ARG A 162 -24.78 9.91 -21.37
CA ARG A 162 -24.97 10.93 -22.39
C ARG A 162 -23.64 11.49 -22.93
N SER A 163 -22.67 11.72 -22.04
CA SER A 163 -21.33 12.21 -22.42
C SER A 163 -20.50 11.14 -23.12
N ILE A 164 -20.59 9.88 -22.67
CA ILE A 164 -19.76 8.80 -23.19
C ILE A 164 -20.40 8.12 -24.39
N ASN A 165 -21.66 7.65 -24.26
CA ASN A 165 -22.23 6.70 -25.20
C ASN A 165 -23.06 7.36 -26.32
N SER A 166 -23.59 8.57 -26.13
CA SER A 166 -24.49 9.18 -27.11
C SER A 166 -23.76 9.95 -28.20
N ALA A 167 -24.44 10.19 -29.34
CA ALA A 167 -23.93 10.94 -30.47
C ALA A 167 -23.66 12.43 -30.16
N VAL A 168 -24.23 12.99 -29.10
CA VAL A 168 -23.89 14.34 -28.62
C VAL A 168 -22.70 14.37 -27.68
N GLY A 169 -22.27 13.20 -27.21
CA GLY A 169 -21.04 12.96 -26.45
C GLY A 169 -19.95 12.37 -27.36
N LEU A 170 -19.19 11.42 -26.83
CA LEU A 170 -18.08 10.78 -27.56
C LEU A 170 -18.53 9.68 -28.52
N ASN A 171 -19.80 9.21 -28.41
CA ASN A 171 -20.35 8.12 -29.20
C ASN A 171 -19.53 6.80 -29.09
N VAL A 172 -19.06 6.49 -27.90
CA VAL A 172 -18.32 5.25 -27.59
C VAL A 172 -19.24 4.28 -26.93
N ALA A 173 -19.29 3.04 -27.39
CA ALA A 173 -20.25 2.03 -26.91
C ALA A 173 -20.01 1.64 -25.45
N ASP A 174 -18.73 1.57 -25.02
CA ASP A 174 -18.31 1.19 -23.68
C ASP A 174 -17.08 1.99 -23.26
N TYR A 175 -17.03 2.43 -22.00
CA TYR A 175 -15.87 3.14 -21.45
C TYR A 175 -14.59 2.31 -21.50
N ASN A 176 -14.66 0.97 -21.43
CA ASN A 176 -13.49 0.10 -21.59
C ASN A 176 -12.79 0.28 -22.96
N THR A 177 -13.51 0.74 -23.99
CA THR A 177 -12.89 1.10 -25.28
C THR A 177 -11.93 2.27 -25.12
N LEU A 178 -12.28 3.27 -24.29
CA LEU A 178 -11.40 4.40 -23.99
C LEU A 178 -10.16 3.96 -23.22
N ILE A 179 -10.31 3.06 -22.24
CA ILE A 179 -9.19 2.47 -21.50
C ILE A 179 -8.26 1.73 -22.46
N THR A 180 -8.81 0.85 -23.31
CA THR A 180 -8.02 0.05 -24.26
C THR A 180 -7.25 0.94 -25.23
N ASN A 181 -7.88 2.00 -25.73
CA ASN A 181 -7.25 2.96 -26.65
C ASN A 181 -6.17 3.82 -25.98
N ALA A 182 -6.22 3.95 -24.65
CA ALA A 182 -5.24 4.71 -23.87
C ALA A 182 -4.01 3.89 -23.47
N ILE A 183 -4.05 2.56 -23.64
CA ILE A 183 -2.87 1.72 -23.37
C ILE A 183 -1.83 1.96 -24.45
N ALA A 184 -0.70 2.54 -24.06
CA ALA A 184 0.46 2.71 -24.92
C ALA A 184 1.42 1.52 -24.76
N THR A 185 1.89 0.95 -25.86
CA THR A 185 2.95 -0.07 -25.85
C THR A 185 4.23 0.53 -26.40
N ALA A 186 5.27 0.55 -25.58
CA ALA A 186 6.56 1.10 -25.94
C ALA A 186 7.40 0.09 -26.75
N THR A 187 8.30 0.59 -27.58
CA THR A 187 9.24 -0.25 -28.35
C THR A 187 10.24 -0.98 -27.46
N THR A 188 10.40 -0.54 -26.23
CA THR A 188 11.24 -1.13 -25.19
C THR A 188 10.55 -2.23 -24.37
N GLY A 189 9.26 -2.52 -24.68
CA GLY A 189 8.51 -3.64 -24.14
C GLY A 189 7.54 -3.28 -22.99
N GLU A 190 7.55 -2.06 -22.50
CA GLU A 190 6.59 -1.61 -21.49
C GLU A 190 5.19 -1.40 -22.09
N SER A 191 4.15 -1.69 -21.31
CA SER A 191 2.81 -1.17 -21.51
C SER A 191 2.50 -0.14 -20.43
N VAL A 192 1.90 0.98 -20.83
CA VAL A 192 1.62 2.13 -19.95
C VAL A 192 0.17 2.52 -20.09
N PHE A 193 -0.50 2.71 -18.96
CA PHE A 193 -1.82 3.33 -18.88
C PHE A 193 -1.80 4.42 -17.82
N CYS A 194 -2.37 5.58 -18.14
CA CYS A 194 -2.63 6.66 -17.18
C CYS A 194 -4.08 7.09 -17.33
N GLY A 195 -4.84 7.11 -16.24
CA GLY A 195 -6.23 7.54 -16.31
C GLY A 195 -7.04 7.31 -15.05
N PRO A 196 -8.29 7.79 -15.03
CA PRO A 196 -9.19 7.54 -13.93
C PRO A 196 -9.54 6.04 -13.86
N ALA A 197 -9.66 5.54 -12.65
CA ALA A 197 -10.06 4.18 -12.33
C ALA A 197 -10.94 4.19 -11.06
N ASP A 198 -11.69 3.13 -10.84
CA ASP A 198 -12.24 2.81 -9.55
C ASP A 198 -11.11 2.72 -8.52
N ASP A 199 -11.30 3.26 -7.31
CA ASP A 199 -10.30 3.16 -6.25
C ASP A 199 -10.17 1.70 -5.81
N PRO A 200 -9.00 1.06 -6.04
CA PRO A 200 -8.85 -0.36 -5.74
C PRO A 200 -8.64 -0.66 -4.25
N PHE A 201 -8.36 0.35 -3.42
CA PHE A 201 -8.21 0.16 -1.98
C PHE A 201 -9.56 0.03 -1.30
N PHE A 202 -9.63 -0.73 -0.24
CA PHE A 202 -10.85 -1.01 0.50
C PHE A 202 -10.57 -1.06 2.00
N VAL A 203 -11.32 -0.32 2.79
CA VAL A 203 -11.19 -0.25 4.25
C VAL A 203 -12.33 0.55 4.87
N ASP A 204 -12.73 0.22 6.09
CA ASP A 204 -13.56 1.10 6.91
C ASP A 204 -12.71 2.17 7.61
N LEU A 205 -12.39 3.23 6.86
CA LEU A 205 -11.58 4.34 7.38
C LEU A 205 -12.20 5.02 8.59
N GLY A 206 -13.52 5.17 8.58
CA GLY A 206 -14.23 5.77 9.71
C GLY A 206 -14.05 4.95 10.99
N GLY A 207 -14.04 3.61 10.88
CA GLY A 207 -13.77 2.73 12.00
C GLY A 207 -12.31 2.76 12.44
N ILE A 208 -11.37 2.60 11.49
CA ILE A 208 -9.93 2.60 11.78
C ILE A 208 -9.49 3.90 12.50
N PHE A 209 -9.92 5.06 12.00
CA PHE A 209 -9.53 6.34 12.60
C PHE A 209 -10.38 6.79 13.79
N ASP A 210 -11.43 6.04 14.13
CA ASP A 210 -12.13 6.18 15.42
C ASP A 210 -11.49 5.25 16.47
N LEU A 211 -10.22 5.48 16.74
CA LEU A 211 -9.39 4.73 17.69
C LEU A 211 -9.36 3.21 17.45
N GLY A 212 -9.41 2.78 16.19
CA GLY A 212 -9.32 1.37 15.84
C GLY A 212 -10.61 0.58 16.04
N ASP A 213 -11.79 1.21 15.94
CA ASP A 213 -13.09 0.52 15.96
C ASP A 213 -13.32 -0.23 14.63
N ALA A 214 -12.49 -1.24 14.37
CA ALA A 214 -12.54 -2.08 13.18
C ALA A 214 -12.34 -3.57 13.56
N PRO A 215 -13.37 -4.42 13.36
CA PRO A 215 -14.70 -4.07 12.85
C PRO A 215 -15.51 -3.24 13.85
N ARG A 216 -16.35 -2.34 13.36
CA ARG A 216 -17.16 -1.46 14.22
C ARG A 216 -17.98 -2.24 15.21
N GLN A 217 -17.93 -1.79 16.46
CA GLN A 217 -18.59 -2.41 17.58
C GLN A 217 -20.02 -1.86 17.78
N GLY A 218 -20.79 -2.50 18.66
CA GLY A 218 -22.11 -2.01 19.08
C GLY A 218 -23.20 -2.04 17.99
N GLY A 219 -23.01 -2.78 16.90
CA GLY A 219 -23.96 -2.87 15.79
C GLY A 219 -23.92 -1.68 14.82
N ALA A 220 -22.87 -0.87 14.87
CA ALA A 220 -22.64 0.18 13.87
C ALA A 220 -22.40 -0.43 12.48
N VAL A 221 -22.84 0.28 11.44
CA VAL A 221 -22.72 -0.19 10.06
C VAL A 221 -21.26 -0.09 9.60
N ILE A 222 -20.67 -1.21 9.27
CA ILE A 222 -19.36 -1.30 8.64
C ILE A 222 -19.49 -0.84 7.18
N ARG A 223 -18.56 -0.01 6.72
CA ARG A 223 -18.59 0.55 5.36
C ARG A 223 -17.21 0.62 4.78
N ASP A 224 -17.07 0.16 3.55
CA ASP A 224 -15.94 0.56 2.74
C ASP A 224 -16.04 2.06 2.44
N ALA A 225 -15.09 2.83 2.94
CA ALA A 225 -15.10 4.28 2.80
C ALA A 225 -14.68 4.75 1.39
N LEU A 226 -14.08 3.87 0.60
CA LEU A 226 -13.62 4.16 -0.76
C LEU A 226 -14.59 3.63 -1.82
N ALA A 227 -15.60 2.88 -1.41
CA ALA A 227 -16.62 2.37 -2.31
C ALA A 227 -17.24 3.51 -3.13
N LYS A 228 -17.28 3.30 -4.45
CA LYS A 228 -17.83 4.26 -5.44
C LYS A 228 -17.06 5.58 -5.54
N HIS A 229 -15.82 5.62 -5.09
CA HIS A 229 -14.89 6.69 -5.39
C HIS A 229 -13.96 6.29 -6.52
N ASN A 230 -13.38 7.27 -7.19
CA ASN A 230 -12.37 7.06 -8.20
C ASN A 230 -11.01 7.60 -7.71
N VAL A 231 -9.97 7.18 -8.42
CA VAL A 231 -8.59 7.70 -8.33
C VAL A 231 -8.02 7.87 -9.73
N HIS A 232 -6.89 8.55 -9.86
CA HIS A 232 -6.09 8.51 -11.08
C HIS A 232 -4.93 7.53 -10.93
N SER A 233 -4.89 6.53 -11.80
CA SER A 233 -3.91 5.46 -11.78
C SER A 233 -2.84 5.64 -12.85
N ILE A 234 -1.58 5.45 -12.48
CA ILE A 234 -0.44 5.25 -13.37
C ILE A 234 -0.09 3.77 -13.32
N CYS A 235 -0.35 3.04 -14.40
CA CYS A 235 -0.09 1.60 -14.49
C CYS A 235 1.06 1.34 -15.46
N LEU A 236 2.06 0.60 -15.00
CA LEU A 236 3.20 0.14 -15.78
C LEU A 236 3.26 -1.38 -15.79
N LYS A 237 3.35 -2.00 -16.97
CA LYS A 237 3.67 -3.42 -17.14
C LYS A 237 5.05 -3.51 -17.79
N ILE A 238 6.01 -4.08 -17.08
CA ILE A 238 7.44 -3.98 -17.41
C ILE A 238 8.03 -5.39 -17.54
N PRO A 239 8.80 -5.72 -18.59
CA PRO A 239 9.51 -7.00 -18.69
C PRO A 239 10.44 -7.22 -17.48
N ILE A 240 10.43 -8.42 -16.89
CA ILE A 240 11.32 -8.78 -15.77
C ILE A 240 12.79 -8.56 -16.15
N SER A 241 13.17 -8.82 -17.39
CA SER A 241 14.54 -8.59 -17.88
C SER A 241 14.96 -7.11 -17.87
N THR A 242 14.00 -6.17 -17.93
CA THR A 242 14.30 -4.75 -17.76
C THR A 242 14.59 -4.39 -16.30
N LEU A 243 13.92 -5.06 -15.37
CA LEU A 243 14.04 -4.78 -13.93
C LEU A 243 15.17 -5.55 -13.26
N GLN A 244 15.40 -6.79 -13.68
CA GLN A 244 16.39 -7.66 -13.09
C GLN A 244 17.83 -7.14 -13.39
N LYS A 245 18.67 -7.05 -12.35
CA LYS A 245 19.98 -6.37 -12.39
C LYS A 245 20.97 -6.85 -13.46
N ASN A 246 20.80 -8.06 -13.98
CA ASN A 246 21.64 -8.65 -15.03
C ASN A 246 20.88 -8.89 -16.35
N GLY A 247 19.67 -8.35 -16.49
CA GLY A 247 18.83 -8.51 -17.68
C GLY A 247 18.24 -9.92 -17.86
N GLN A 248 18.16 -10.71 -16.79
CA GLN A 248 17.69 -12.10 -16.84
C GLN A 248 16.14 -12.17 -16.80
N THR A 249 15.60 -13.19 -17.44
CA THR A 249 14.17 -13.53 -17.38
C THR A 249 13.84 -14.33 -16.12
N ALA A 250 12.56 -14.46 -15.77
CA ALA A 250 12.14 -15.27 -14.63
C ALA A 250 12.55 -16.75 -14.72
N ALA A 251 12.62 -17.30 -15.93
CA ALA A 251 13.04 -18.69 -16.15
C ALA A 251 14.52 -18.98 -15.81
N GLN A 252 15.33 -17.93 -15.65
CA GLN A 252 16.74 -18.04 -15.31
C GLN A 252 16.99 -17.93 -13.79
N ALA A 253 15.93 -17.76 -12.98
CA ALA A 253 16.04 -17.80 -11.54
C ALA A 253 16.48 -19.17 -11.05
N THR A 254 17.39 -19.22 -10.09
CA THR A 254 17.90 -20.48 -9.52
C THR A 254 16.85 -21.19 -8.67
N SER A 255 15.91 -20.43 -8.12
CA SER A 255 14.73 -20.89 -7.38
C SER A 255 13.68 -19.78 -7.33
N ILE A 256 12.49 -20.11 -6.88
CA ILE A 256 11.43 -19.11 -6.64
C ILE A 256 11.79 -18.11 -5.52
N LEU A 257 12.84 -18.36 -4.74
CA LEU A 257 13.34 -17.46 -3.69
C LEU A 257 14.72 -16.88 -4.02
N ASP A 258 15.09 -16.81 -5.31
CA ASP A 258 16.36 -16.23 -5.74
C ASP A 258 16.40 -14.73 -5.40
N GLY A 259 17.32 -14.35 -4.50
CA GLY A 259 17.49 -12.95 -4.07
C GLY A 259 17.98 -12.00 -5.17
N ASN A 260 18.47 -12.52 -6.32
CA ASN A 260 18.84 -11.69 -7.46
C ASN A 260 17.61 -11.13 -8.22
N TYR A 261 16.42 -11.59 -7.88
CA TYR A 261 15.16 -11.15 -8.47
C TYR A 261 14.35 -10.24 -7.54
N VAL A 262 14.92 -9.82 -6.42
CA VAL A 262 14.27 -8.88 -5.51
C VAL A 262 14.44 -7.45 -6.00
N ILE A 263 13.33 -6.74 -6.10
CA ILE A 263 13.28 -5.30 -6.34
C ILE A 263 12.60 -4.59 -5.17
N GLY A 264 12.96 -3.32 -4.95
CA GLY A 264 12.26 -2.41 -4.06
C GLY A 264 11.61 -1.31 -4.91
N VAL A 265 10.34 -1.04 -4.67
CA VAL A 265 9.55 -0.05 -5.42
C VAL A 265 9.00 1.00 -4.47
N TRP A 266 9.08 2.25 -4.86
CA TRP A 266 8.41 3.34 -4.18
C TRP A 266 7.96 4.39 -5.19
N ALA A 267 6.97 5.19 -4.84
CA ALA A 267 6.42 6.24 -5.68
C ALA A 267 6.46 7.58 -4.97
N CYS A 268 6.49 8.66 -5.72
CA CYS A 268 6.43 10.00 -5.18
C CYS A 268 5.79 10.99 -6.16
N ALA A 269 5.44 12.15 -5.61
CA ALA A 269 5.11 13.33 -6.38
C ALA A 269 5.94 14.52 -5.92
N SER A 270 6.32 15.38 -6.88
CA SER A 270 7.10 16.59 -6.63
C SER A 270 6.43 17.81 -7.25
N ARG A 271 6.55 18.94 -6.55
CA ARG A 271 6.10 20.26 -6.96
C ARG A 271 7.27 21.19 -7.14
N LEU A 272 7.10 22.23 -7.99
CA LEU A 272 8.03 23.35 -8.01
C LEU A 272 7.95 24.15 -6.69
N ALA A 273 9.08 24.62 -6.20
CA ALA A 273 9.24 25.18 -4.86
C ALA A 273 8.39 26.43 -4.58
N THR A 274 8.00 27.17 -5.61
CA THR A 274 7.26 28.44 -5.45
C THR A 274 6.07 28.48 -6.39
N LYS A 275 4.89 28.79 -5.84
CA LYS A 275 3.66 29.07 -6.59
C LYS A 275 3.22 30.51 -6.32
N THR A 276 3.16 31.30 -7.36
CA THR A 276 2.73 32.70 -7.28
C THR A 276 1.41 32.88 -8.05
N LEU A 277 0.38 33.33 -7.35
CA LEU A 277 -0.91 33.61 -7.96
C LEU A 277 -0.81 34.88 -8.82
N ASN A 278 -1.38 34.84 -10.03
CA ASN A 278 -1.42 35.98 -10.89
C ASN A 278 -2.50 36.96 -10.41
N THR A 279 -2.10 38.15 -9.98
CA THR A 279 -3.00 39.19 -9.47
C THR A 279 -3.91 39.80 -10.54
N SER A 280 -3.57 39.62 -11.83
CA SER A 280 -4.39 40.07 -12.98
C SER A 280 -5.39 38.98 -13.45
N GLY A 281 -5.48 37.85 -12.73
CA GLY A 281 -6.23 36.65 -13.14
C GLY A 281 -5.41 35.76 -14.07
N GLY A 282 -5.95 34.58 -14.38
CA GLY A 282 -5.33 33.64 -15.33
C GLY A 282 -4.37 32.61 -14.70
N GLY A 283 -4.59 32.23 -13.45
CA GLY A 283 -3.89 31.11 -12.84
C GLY A 283 -2.68 31.46 -11.98
N SER A 284 -1.69 30.58 -11.96
CA SER A 284 -0.46 30.74 -11.18
C SER A 284 0.78 30.52 -12.04
N VAL A 285 1.90 31.08 -11.58
CA VAL A 285 3.24 30.76 -12.10
C VAL A 285 3.98 29.93 -11.06
N GLU A 286 4.50 28.80 -11.47
CA GLU A 286 5.27 27.91 -10.61
C GLU A 286 6.74 27.90 -11.07
N THR A 287 7.67 28.05 -10.11
CA THR A 287 9.11 28.19 -10.38
C THR A 287 9.96 27.57 -9.28
N GLY A 288 11.25 27.47 -9.53
CA GLY A 288 12.22 26.94 -8.58
C GLY A 288 12.57 25.47 -8.84
N SER A 289 13.20 24.83 -7.86
CA SER A 289 13.55 23.40 -7.92
C SER A 289 12.34 22.53 -7.61
N TRP A 290 12.39 21.28 -8.08
CA TRP A 290 11.41 20.26 -7.72
C TRP A 290 11.61 19.83 -6.27
N ILE A 291 10.54 19.81 -5.50
CA ILE A 291 10.49 19.42 -4.09
C ILE A 291 9.51 18.26 -3.99
N GLN A 292 9.96 17.14 -3.42
CA GLN A 292 9.12 15.99 -3.14
C GLN A 292 8.12 16.37 -2.04
N VAL A 293 6.83 16.10 -2.27
CA VAL A 293 5.73 16.46 -1.36
C VAL A 293 4.86 15.27 -0.96
N SER A 294 5.02 14.14 -1.64
CA SER A 294 4.33 12.89 -1.34
C SER A 294 5.27 11.72 -1.59
N ARG A 295 5.16 10.67 -0.78
CA ARG A 295 5.97 9.46 -0.85
C ARG A 295 5.19 8.25 -0.36
N LEU A 296 5.28 7.15 -1.10
CA LEU A 296 4.71 5.87 -0.70
C LEU A 296 5.65 4.73 -1.08
N GLY A 297 5.95 3.88 -0.10
CA GLY A 297 6.65 2.61 -0.24
C GLY A 297 5.74 1.46 0.19
N MET A 298 5.88 0.99 1.43
CA MET A 298 4.94 0.05 2.03
C MET A 298 3.59 0.74 2.29
N PRO A 299 2.47 0.03 2.13
CA PRO A 299 1.17 0.60 2.45
C PRO A 299 1.10 0.96 3.94
N LEU A 300 0.24 1.91 4.27
CA LEU A 300 -0.11 2.37 5.63
C LEU A 300 1.07 2.87 6.50
N THR A 301 2.30 2.94 5.98
CA THR A 301 3.45 3.47 6.75
C THR A 301 3.18 4.90 7.21
N ASN A 302 2.91 5.80 6.27
CA ASN A 302 2.68 7.21 6.60
C ASN A 302 1.33 7.42 7.30
N GLU A 303 0.33 6.61 7.01
CA GLU A 303 -1.01 6.71 7.56
C GLU A 303 -1.08 6.28 9.03
N ALA A 304 -0.48 5.14 9.38
CA ALA A 304 -0.71 4.45 10.65
C ALA A 304 0.53 4.31 11.53
N VAL A 305 1.74 4.34 10.95
CA VAL A 305 3.00 4.19 11.71
C VAL A 305 3.62 5.54 12.05
N ILE A 306 3.70 6.46 11.09
CA ILE A 306 4.31 7.77 11.29
C ILE A 306 3.31 8.73 11.96
N PRO A 307 3.66 9.38 13.07
CA PRO A 307 2.74 10.29 13.77
C PRO A 307 2.51 11.58 12.96
N VAL A 308 1.33 12.18 13.13
CA VAL A 308 0.86 13.33 12.34
C VAL A 308 1.86 14.49 12.27
N GLY A 309 2.57 14.78 13.35
CA GLY A 309 3.56 15.87 13.38
C GLY A 309 4.85 15.60 12.62
N MET A 310 5.05 14.39 12.10
CA MET A 310 6.24 13.96 11.38
C MET A 310 5.95 13.57 9.91
N LYS A 311 4.68 13.50 9.51
CA LYS A 311 4.26 13.00 8.20
C LYS A 311 4.78 13.84 7.03
N ASP A 312 4.76 15.16 7.14
CA ASP A 312 5.30 16.06 6.10
C ASP A 312 6.83 15.88 5.94
N LEU A 313 7.55 15.70 7.05
CA LEU A 313 8.98 15.40 7.00
C LEU A 313 9.23 14.04 6.32
N TRP A 314 8.42 13.02 6.66
CA TRP A 314 8.49 11.71 6.04
C TRP A 314 8.28 11.79 4.51
N ASN A 315 7.27 12.52 4.06
CA ASN A 315 6.98 12.74 2.65
C ASN A 315 8.10 13.46 1.88
N SER A 316 8.89 14.28 2.57
CA SER A 316 10.00 15.02 1.95
C SER A 316 11.29 14.21 1.80
N MET A 317 11.36 13.02 2.41
CA MET A 317 12.55 12.16 2.42
C MET A 317 12.45 11.06 1.37
N THR A 318 13.61 10.58 0.92
CA THR A 318 13.69 9.34 0.13
C THR A 318 13.93 8.14 1.06
N PRO A 319 13.62 6.89 0.65
CA PRO A 319 13.90 5.69 1.45
C PRO A 319 15.37 5.58 1.89
N TYR A 320 16.29 6.10 1.11
CA TYR A 320 17.73 6.05 1.43
C TYR A 320 18.15 6.95 2.61
N GLN A 321 17.26 7.85 3.02
CA GLN A 321 17.45 8.74 4.18
C GLN A 321 16.89 8.14 5.48
N ASP A 322 16.05 7.11 5.39
CA ASP A 322 15.33 6.54 6.54
C ASP A 322 16.30 5.97 7.59
N LEU A 323 17.34 5.27 7.13
CA LEU A 323 18.34 4.73 8.06
C LEU A 323 19.13 5.83 8.79
N ALA A 324 19.42 6.93 8.12
CA ALA A 324 20.07 8.08 8.76
C ALA A 324 19.13 8.78 9.76
N ALA A 325 17.83 8.72 9.52
CA ALA A 325 16.78 9.27 10.37
C ALA A 325 16.22 8.26 11.40
N ILE A 326 16.89 7.12 11.60
CA ILE A 326 16.40 6.02 12.48
C ILE A 326 16.15 6.46 13.91
N ALA A 327 16.93 7.42 14.43
CA ALA A 327 16.72 7.96 15.78
C ALA A 327 15.37 8.71 15.90
N THR A 328 14.86 9.25 14.79
CA THR A 328 13.59 9.97 14.73
C THR A 328 12.43 9.02 14.50
N PHE A 329 12.52 8.15 13.50
CA PHE A 329 11.41 7.32 13.03
C PHE A 329 11.43 5.88 13.56
N GLY A 330 12.60 5.32 13.87
CA GLY A 330 12.74 3.96 14.37
C GLY A 330 11.82 3.62 15.55
N PRO A 331 11.68 4.50 16.57
CA PRO A 331 10.78 4.24 17.69
C PRO A 331 9.34 3.92 17.30
N TYR A 332 8.82 4.48 16.20
CA TYR A 332 7.44 4.24 15.76
C TYR A 332 7.28 2.86 15.09
N PHE A 333 8.34 2.32 14.50
CA PHE A 333 8.36 0.95 13.99
C PHE A 333 8.52 -0.10 15.09
N TYR A 334 9.29 0.20 16.17
CA TYR A 334 9.45 -0.72 17.30
C TYR A 334 8.28 -0.65 18.27
N GLN A 335 7.66 0.52 18.38
CA GLN A 335 6.63 0.85 19.33
C GLN A 335 5.40 1.43 18.61
N PRO A 336 4.82 0.76 17.61
CA PRO A 336 3.71 1.32 16.86
C PRO A 336 2.53 1.60 17.79
N GLU A 337 1.86 2.72 17.55
CA GLU A 337 0.72 3.15 18.40
C GLU A 337 -0.39 2.10 18.42
N LEU A 338 -0.68 1.47 17.28
CA LEU A 338 -1.71 0.43 17.17
C LEU A 338 -1.47 -0.76 18.12
N ALA A 339 -0.22 -1.07 18.45
CA ALA A 339 0.08 -2.12 19.42
C ALA A 339 -0.39 -1.78 20.86
N LEU A 340 -0.52 -0.50 21.22
CA LEU A 340 -1.12 -0.09 22.49
C LEU A 340 -2.60 -0.45 22.55
N TYR A 341 -3.31 -0.27 21.43
CA TYR A 341 -4.75 -0.54 21.36
C TYR A 341 -5.07 -2.04 21.34
N MET A 342 -4.10 -2.88 21.08
CA MET A 342 -4.20 -4.34 21.19
C MET A 342 -4.02 -4.82 22.63
N ASP A 343 -3.45 -4.02 23.51
CA ASP A 343 -3.17 -4.40 24.92
C ASP A 343 -4.42 -4.21 25.80
N SER A 344 -5.01 -5.33 26.21
CA SER A 344 -6.22 -5.34 27.02
C SER A 344 -6.04 -4.78 28.44
N THR A 345 -4.80 -4.65 28.93
CA THR A 345 -4.51 -4.06 30.26
C THR A 345 -4.32 -2.58 30.20
N GLU A 346 -4.00 -2.03 29.02
CA GLU A 346 -3.83 -0.59 28.76
C GLU A 346 -5.06 -0.07 27.99
N PHE A 347 -4.95 0.06 26.68
CA PHE A 347 -6.00 0.61 25.83
C PHE A 347 -6.87 -0.46 25.17
N GLY A 348 -6.47 -1.74 25.16
CA GLY A 348 -7.23 -2.82 24.56
C GLY A 348 -8.62 -3.02 25.17
N GLY A 349 -8.81 -2.66 26.44
CA GLY A 349 -10.14 -2.64 27.05
C GLY A 349 -11.02 -1.51 26.51
N ALA A 350 -10.43 -0.42 26.01
CA ALA A 350 -11.13 0.68 25.37
C ALA A 350 -11.30 0.45 23.85
N VAL A 351 -10.53 -0.47 23.24
CA VAL A 351 -10.58 -0.84 21.83
C VAL A 351 -10.83 -2.35 21.69
N PRO A 352 -12.04 -2.83 22.00
CA PRO A 352 -12.35 -4.26 22.03
C PRO A 352 -12.14 -4.97 20.69
N ALA A 353 -12.28 -4.25 19.58
CA ALA A 353 -12.10 -4.77 18.23
C ALA A 353 -10.72 -5.42 18.03
N PHE A 354 -9.68 -4.88 18.64
CA PHE A 354 -8.30 -5.38 18.52
C PHE A 354 -7.91 -6.45 19.55
N ALA A 355 -8.78 -6.79 20.49
CA ALA A 355 -8.47 -7.77 21.53
C ALA A 355 -8.10 -9.16 20.98
N ALA A 356 -8.68 -9.55 19.83
CA ALA A 356 -8.39 -10.82 19.17
C ALA A 356 -7.00 -10.87 18.50
N LEU A 357 -6.43 -9.72 18.15
CA LEU A 357 -5.12 -9.64 17.49
C LEU A 357 -3.96 -9.90 18.44
N ARG A 358 -4.16 -9.77 19.75
CA ARG A 358 -3.09 -9.94 20.72
C ARG A 358 -2.78 -11.42 20.96
N ILE A 359 -1.75 -11.90 20.28
CA ILE A 359 -1.29 -13.30 20.38
C ILE A 359 -0.44 -13.56 21.62
N GLN A 360 0.19 -12.53 22.17
CA GLN A 360 1.00 -12.58 23.38
C GLN A 360 0.35 -11.75 24.48
N ARG A 361 -0.17 -12.42 25.51
CA ARG A 361 -0.91 -11.77 26.61
C ARG A 361 -0.11 -11.63 27.89
N ASN A 362 0.92 -12.45 28.06
CA ASN A 362 1.84 -12.37 29.20
C ASN A 362 2.97 -11.36 28.94
N SER A 363 2.64 -10.29 28.32
CA SER A 363 3.58 -9.24 27.95
C SER A 363 4.14 -8.55 29.17
N LEU A 364 5.43 -8.24 29.10
CA LEU A 364 6.13 -7.46 30.11
C LEU A 364 6.73 -6.23 29.42
N GLY A 365 6.56 -5.10 29.99
CA GLY A 365 6.98 -3.82 29.45
C GLY A 365 5.97 -2.75 29.77
N ALA A 366 6.28 -1.51 29.46
CA ALA A 366 5.45 -0.35 29.82
C ALA A 366 3.99 -0.46 29.34
N TYR A 367 3.74 -1.22 28.30
CA TYR A 367 2.43 -1.37 27.69
C TYR A 367 1.92 -2.80 27.69
N GLY A 368 2.58 -3.71 28.43
CA GLY A 368 2.14 -5.10 28.55
C GLY A 368 2.08 -5.87 27.23
N PHE A 369 2.77 -5.45 26.19
CA PHE A 369 2.79 -6.12 24.90
C PHE A 369 4.14 -6.78 24.62
N GLY A 370 4.12 -8.06 24.21
CA GLY A 370 5.30 -8.92 24.19
C GLY A 370 5.37 -9.73 25.51
N ASN A 371 6.11 -10.77 25.58
CA ASN A 371 6.24 -11.67 26.75
C ASN A 371 7.59 -11.52 27.43
N ASN A 372 8.06 -10.30 27.59
CA ASN A 372 9.41 -9.97 28.07
C ASN A 372 10.52 -10.52 27.14
N GLN A 373 10.24 -10.65 25.88
CA GLN A 373 11.16 -11.14 24.87
C GLN A 373 11.49 -10.01 23.87
N SER A 374 12.68 -10.04 23.35
CA SER A 374 13.12 -9.04 22.34
C SER A 374 12.90 -9.53 20.91
N GLY A 375 12.07 -10.48 20.71
CA GLY A 375 11.81 -11.06 19.43
C GLY A 375 13.04 -11.72 18.83
N LEU A 376 13.16 -11.65 17.52
CA LEU A 376 14.39 -12.06 16.85
C LEU A 376 15.60 -11.21 17.27
N TYR A 377 15.37 -10.02 17.84
CA TYR A 377 16.46 -9.13 18.29
C TYR A 377 17.33 -9.76 19.40
N GLY A 378 16.78 -10.69 20.18
CA GLY A 378 17.55 -11.48 21.12
C GLY A 378 18.59 -12.41 20.50
N LEU A 379 18.56 -12.60 19.18
CA LEU A 379 19.55 -13.35 18.42
C LEU A 379 20.76 -12.50 17.96
N LYS A 380 20.75 -11.20 18.22
CA LYS A 380 21.83 -10.28 17.83
C LYS A 380 23.19 -10.76 18.35
N GLY A 381 24.13 -10.91 17.42
CA GLY A 381 25.48 -11.40 17.75
C GLY A 381 25.60 -12.88 18.07
N ASN A 382 24.53 -13.68 17.84
CA ASN A 382 24.60 -15.12 18.06
C ASN A 382 25.57 -15.78 17.06
N PRO A 383 26.60 -16.54 17.53
CA PRO A 383 27.60 -17.18 16.66
C PRO A 383 27.01 -18.14 15.62
N ALA A 384 25.84 -18.73 15.87
CA ALA A 384 25.18 -19.62 14.91
C ALA A 384 24.66 -18.90 13.67
N LEU A 385 24.60 -17.57 13.69
CA LEU A 385 24.18 -16.72 12.57
C LEU A 385 25.36 -16.14 11.79
N ALA A 386 26.61 -16.49 12.13
CA ALA A 386 27.79 -16.04 11.41
C ALA A 386 27.72 -16.42 9.91
N GLY A 387 28.06 -15.48 9.04
CA GLY A 387 28.01 -15.65 7.58
C GLY A 387 26.61 -15.60 6.96
N THR A 388 25.55 -15.40 7.77
CA THR A 388 24.17 -15.19 7.27
C THR A 388 23.84 -13.71 7.15
N ALA A 389 22.65 -13.37 6.65
CA ALA A 389 22.15 -11.99 6.65
C ALA A 389 22.06 -11.38 8.06
N PHE A 390 21.96 -12.19 9.11
CA PHE A 390 21.91 -11.76 10.51
C PHE A 390 23.29 -11.53 11.16
N ASP A 391 24.37 -11.82 10.45
CA ASP A 391 25.73 -11.56 10.94
C ASP A 391 25.92 -10.05 11.15
N PRO A 392 26.40 -9.60 12.33
CA PRO A 392 26.69 -8.18 12.57
C PRO A 392 27.66 -7.55 11.57
N THR A 393 28.52 -8.36 10.93
CA THR A 393 29.44 -7.90 9.90
C THR A 393 28.80 -7.74 8.51
N THR A 394 27.56 -8.19 8.34
CA THR A 394 26.78 -8.03 7.12
C THR A 394 25.58 -7.10 7.36
N TYR A 395 24.38 -7.66 7.56
CA TYR A 395 23.14 -6.89 7.72
C TYR A 395 22.48 -7.07 9.10
N GLY A 396 23.16 -7.74 10.02
CA GLY A 396 22.63 -7.98 11.36
C GLY A 396 22.28 -6.70 12.11
N GLY A 397 23.00 -5.61 11.85
CA GLY A 397 22.69 -4.28 12.41
C GLY A 397 21.37 -3.68 11.88
N LEU A 398 20.95 -4.05 10.66
CA LEU A 398 19.66 -3.63 10.09
C LEU A 398 18.51 -4.56 10.47
N LEU A 399 18.75 -5.87 10.42
CA LEU A 399 17.73 -6.88 10.73
C LEU A 399 17.43 -6.99 12.22
N LEU A 400 18.43 -6.75 13.07
CA LEU A 400 18.36 -6.83 14.53
C LEU A 400 18.87 -5.53 15.16
N PRO A 401 18.21 -4.38 14.89
CA PRO A 401 18.76 -3.06 15.26
C PRO A 401 18.68 -2.78 16.75
N ASN A 402 17.70 -3.35 17.44
CA ASN A 402 17.43 -3.14 18.86
C ASN A 402 17.42 -4.48 19.61
N ASP A 403 17.89 -4.47 20.85
CA ASP A 403 17.91 -5.61 21.76
C ASP A 403 16.99 -5.44 22.98
N SER A 404 16.30 -4.29 23.10
CA SER A 404 15.28 -4.06 24.12
C SER A 404 13.92 -4.58 23.67
N SER A 405 13.06 -4.90 24.62
CA SER A 405 11.72 -5.46 24.38
C SER A 405 10.81 -4.46 23.67
N PRO A 406 10.58 -4.57 22.35
CA PRO A 406 9.67 -3.70 21.62
C PRO A 406 8.22 -4.18 21.75
N ARG A 407 7.24 -3.29 21.47
CA ARG A 407 5.83 -3.66 21.38
C ARG A 407 5.51 -4.51 20.17
N SER A 408 6.20 -4.27 19.07
CA SER A 408 6.14 -5.09 17.86
C SER A 408 7.55 -5.36 17.34
N VAL A 409 7.81 -6.59 16.91
CA VAL A 409 9.12 -7.01 16.41
C VAL A 409 9.09 -7.38 14.92
N ASP A 410 7.93 -7.33 14.30
CA ASP A 410 7.71 -7.75 12.92
C ASP A 410 7.87 -6.57 11.94
N ILE A 411 7.40 -5.38 12.30
CA ILE A 411 7.26 -4.27 11.38
C ILE A 411 8.62 -3.77 10.88
N TRP A 412 9.60 -3.63 11.77
CA TRP A 412 10.88 -3.06 11.36
C TRP A 412 11.54 -3.79 10.17
N PRO A 413 11.79 -5.12 10.25
CA PRO A 413 12.42 -5.80 9.13
C PRO A 413 11.54 -5.86 7.89
N ILE A 414 10.23 -6.08 8.03
CA ILE A 414 9.32 -6.19 6.90
C ILE A 414 9.29 -4.90 6.09
N PHE A 415 9.14 -3.75 6.76
CA PHE A 415 9.00 -2.44 6.10
C PHE A 415 10.34 -1.91 5.59
N ASN A 416 11.41 -2.05 6.38
CA ASN A 416 12.66 -1.36 6.10
C ASN A 416 13.73 -2.19 5.39
N THR A 417 13.64 -3.52 5.44
CA THR A 417 14.65 -4.39 4.82
C THR A 417 14.08 -5.50 3.94
N GLY A 418 12.81 -5.83 4.12
CA GLY A 418 12.27 -7.10 3.67
C GLY A 418 12.79 -8.28 4.48
N VAL A 419 12.31 -9.46 4.18
CA VAL A 419 12.57 -10.70 4.91
C VAL A 419 13.54 -11.59 4.13
N PRO A 420 14.74 -11.92 4.68
CA PRO A 420 15.67 -12.82 4.02
C PRO A 420 15.20 -14.28 4.13
N ASN A 421 15.53 -15.11 3.14
CA ASN A 421 15.44 -16.55 3.26
C ASN A 421 16.54 -17.07 4.18
N ALA A 422 16.35 -16.91 5.47
CA ALA A 422 17.30 -17.32 6.52
C ALA A 422 16.59 -18.12 7.60
N ILE A 423 17.32 -18.99 8.28
CA ILE A 423 16.76 -19.95 9.27
C ILE A 423 15.80 -19.29 10.27
N PRO A 424 16.09 -18.15 10.91
CA PRO A 424 15.16 -17.51 11.85
C PRO A 424 13.78 -17.17 11.23
N TYR A 425 13.74 -16.82 9.95
CA TYR A 425 12.51 -16.45 9.23
C TYR A 425 11.84 -17.61 8.47
N GLN A 426 12.34 -18.83 8.59
CA GLN A 426 11.66 -20.00 8.03
C GLN A 426 10.49 -20.41 8.92
N LEU A 427 9.43 -20.97 8.31
CA LEU A 427 8.26 -21.44 9.04
C LEU A 427 8.59 -22.43 10.15
N ALA A 428 7.74 -22.53 11.16
CA ALA A 428 7.90 -23.35 12.34
C ALA A 428 8.02 -24.86 12.08
N SER A 429 7.67 -25.31 10.87
CA SER A 429 7.78 -26.73 10.46
C SER A 429 9.19 -27.28 10.70
N GLY A 430 9.32 -28.29 11.54
CA GLY A 430 10.59 -28.94 11.86
C GLY A 430 11.45 -28.24 12.92
N LYS A 431 11.14 -27.02 13.33
CA LYS A 431 11.96 -26.24 14.29
C LYS A 431 11.83 -26.72 15.74
N ASN A 432 10.70 -27.30 16.12
CA ASN A 432 10.41 -27.71 17.51
C ASN A 432 10.67 -26.59 18.54
N GLY A 433 10.37 -25.33 18.17
CA GLY A 433 10.58 -24.15 19.00
C GLY A 433 12.02 -23.64 19.11
N ASN A 434 12.94 -24.17 18.32
CA ASN A 434 14.29 -23.63 18.22
C ASN A 434 14.40 -22.68 17.03
N PRO A 435 14.53 -21.34 17.23
CA PRO A 435 14.61 -20.36 16.13
C PRO A 435 15.83 -20.56 15.23
N LEU A 436 16.85 -21.27 15.72
CA LEU A 436 18.09 -21.55 14.99
C LEU A 436 18.06 -22.92 14.29
N ALA A 437 16.98 -23.68 14.39
CA ALA A 437 16.77 -24.88 13.60
C ALA A 437 16.22 -24.52 12.21
N ALA A 438 16.58 -25.32 11.21
CA ALA A 438 16.00 -25.19 9.88
C ALA A 438 14.51 -25.48 9.90
N GLY A 439 13.76 -24.59 9.30
CA GLY A 439 12.31 -24.72 9.07
C GLY A 439 12.02 -24.81 7.57
N LYS A 440 10.77 -24.50 7.21
CA LYS A 440 10.37 -24.44 5.80
C LYS A 440 10.63 -23.04 5.21
N PRO A 441 11.45 -22.89 4.15
CA PRO A 441 11.57 -21.64 3.42
C PRO A 441 10.23 -21.26 2.77
N PHE A 442 9.84 -19.98 2.82
CA PHE A 442 8.57 -19.50 2.23
C PHE A 442 8.60 -18.07 1.73
N ILE A 443 9.65 -17.31 2.06
CA ILE A 443 9.82 -15.92 1.60
C ILE A 443 11.30 -15.60 1.41
N ASN A 444 11.58 -14.78 0.42
CA ASN A 444 12.80 -14.00 0.27
C ASN A 444 12.50 -12.75 -0.55
N ASN A 445 12.19 -11.66 0.11
CA ASN A 445 12.09 -10.34 -0.52
C ASN A 445 13.10 -9.35 0.07
N PHE A 446 14.19 -9.87 0.62
CA PHE A 446 15.22 -9.10 1.29
C PHE A 446 16.00 -8.20 0.33
N LEU A 447 15.95 -6.90 0.59
CA LEU A 447 16.72 -5.86 -0.08
C LEU A 447 17.23 -4.89 0.99
N PRO A 448 18.49 -5.00 1.45
CA PRO A 448 18.99 -4.34 2.64
C PRO A 448 19.32 -2.85 2.41
N THR A 449 18.35 -2.08 1.92
CA THR A 449 18.50 -0.63 1.74
C THR A 449 18.39 0.15 3.05
N GLY A 450 17.70 -0.44 4.05
CA GLY A 450 17.36 0.23 5.30
C GLY A 450 16.30 1.32 5.16
N GLY A 451 15.40 1.21 4.16
CA GLY A 451 14.37 2.19 3.90
C GLY A 451 13.03 1.61 3.48
N ASP A 452 11.98 2.41 3.61
CA ASP A 452 10.60 2.06 3.30
C ASP A 452 10.39 1.92 1.78
N MET A 453 10.25 0.68 1.34
CA MET A 453 9.97 0.29 -0.04
C MET A 453 9.07 -0.94 -0.07
N LEU A 454 8.16 -1.00 -1.02
CA LEU A 454 7.43 -2.22 -1.34
C LEU A 454 8.37 -3.19 -2.05
N ARG A 455 8.73 -4.30 -1.38
CA ARG A 455 9.70 -5.26 -1.90
C ARG A 455 9.03 -6.46 -2.53
N LEU A 456 9.45 -6.80 -3.75
CA LEU A 456 8.91 -7.90 -4.55
C LEU A 456 10.02 -8.81 -5.03
N ASN A 457 9.90 -10.10 -4.79
CA ASN A 457 10.72 -11.11 -5.48
C ASN A 457 10.02 -11.56 -6.76
N MET A 458 10.52 -11.12 -7.89
CA MET A 458 9.98 -11.37 -9.22
C MET A 458 10.08 -12.84 -9.65
N ALA A 459 10.87 -13.67 -8.97
CA ALA A 459 10.98 -15.11 -9.28
C ALA A 459 9.76 -15.90 -8.77
N VAL A 460 9.05 -15.40 -7.77
CA VAL A 460 7.85 -16.09 -7.24
C VAL A 460 6.76 -16.14 -8.30
N THR A 461 6.22 -17.36 -8.51
CA THR A 461 5.13 -17.56 -9.47
C THR A 461 3.83 -16.96 -8.93
N PRO A 462 3.07 -16.20 -9.73
CA PRO A 462 1.82 -15.63 -9.28
C PRO A 462 0.77 -16.72 -9.05
N THR A 463 0.00 -16.55 -7.99
CA THR A 463 -1.18 -17.37 -7.70
C THR A 463 -2.32 -16.93 -8.60
N GLN A 464 -2.87 -17.87 -9.36
CA GLN A 464 -4.00 -17.56 -10.24
C GLN A 464 -5.25 -17.24 -9.41
N ARG A 465 -6.01 -16.21 -9.83
CA ARG A 465 -7.27 -15.83 -9.14
C ARG A 465 -8.31 -16.95 -9.12
N THR A 466 -8.16 -17.94 -9.98
CA THR A 466 -9.00 -19.15 -10.02
C THR A 466 -8.49 -20.29 -9.15
N ASP A 467 -7.33 -20.15 -8.51
CA ASP A 467 -6.82 -21.13 -7.55
C ASP A 467 -7.74 -21.17 -6.32
N PRO A 468 -8.22 -22.36 -5.90
CA PRO A 468 -9.11 -22.46 -4.74
C PRO A 468 -8.46 -21.99 -3.42
N ASN A 469 -7.13 -21.88 -3.36
CA ASN A 469 -6.38 -21.37 -2.23
C ASN A 469 -6.00 -19.89 -2.37
N PHE A 470 -6.42 -19.21 -3.45
CA PHE A 470 -6.19 -17.77 -3.58
C PHE A 470 -6.85 -17.01 -2.42
N SER A 471 -6.12 -16.10 -1.79
CA SER A 471 -6.60 -15.33 -0.65
C SER A 471 -6.08 -13.90 -0.67
N SER A 472 -6.89 -12.97 -0.21
CA SER A 472 -6.51 -11.57 0.05
C SER A 472 -5.58 -11.41 1.27
N GLU A 473 -5.39 -12.47 2.06
CA GLU A 473 -4.46 -12.46 3.20
C GLU A 473 -2.99 -12.68 2.80
N GLY A 474 -2.70 -12.69 1.50
CA GLY A 474 -1.34 -12.69 0.98
C GLY A 474 -0.43 -13.76 1.60
N LEU A 475 0.75 -13.34 2.04
CA LEU A 475 1.76 -14.26 2.59
C LEU A 475 1.32 -14.93 3.92
N ILE A 476 0.39 -14.35 4.65
CA ILE A 476 -0.16 -14.99 5.86
C ILE A 476 -0.85 -16.30 5.48
N GLN A 477 -1.68 -16.30 4.44
CA GLN A 477 -2.31 -17.53 3.95
C GLN A 477 -1.27 -18.55 3.45
N ALA A 478 -0.23 -18.10 2.76
CA ALA A 478 0.86 -19.01 2.37
C ALA A 478 1.54 -19.65 3.58
N ALA A 479 1.73 -18.90 4.66
CA ALA A 479 2.28 -19.44 5.91
C ALA A 479 1.33 -20.45 6.56
N VAL A 480 0.02 -20.17 6.59
CA VAL A 480 -0.99 -21.12 7.10
C VAL A 480 -0.94 -22.44 6.31
N LEU A 481 -0.98 -22.38 4.99
CA LEU A 481 -0.85 -23.56 4.14
C LEU A 481 0.46 -24.30 4.37
N GLY A 482 1.57 -23.56 4.51
CA GLY A 482 2.90 -24.11 4.78
C GLY A 482 3.02 -24.80 6.15
N LEU A 483 2.16 -24.46 7.10
CA LEU A 483 2.14 -25.04 8.45
C LEU A 483 1.12 -26.19 8.60
N THR A 484 0.02 -26.15 7.88
CA THR A 484 -1.15 -27.00 8.14
C THR A 484 -1.53 -27.94 7.01
N ASP A 485 -1.33 -27.55 5.74
CA ASP A 485 -1.66 -28.40 4.61
C ASP A 485 -0.59 -29.48 4.41
N THR A 486 -1.01 -30.75 4.35
CA THR A 486 -0.11 -31.89 4.22
C THR A 486 0.71 -31.88 2.92
N THR A 487 0.23 -31.22 1.86
CA THR A 487 0.95 -31.03 0.61
C THR A 487 2.22 -30.22 0.82
N TYR A 488 2.18 -29.23 1.71
CA TYR A 488 3.25 -28.26 1.92
C TYR A 488 3.98 -28.46 3.24
N ALA A 489 3.28 -28.75 4.34
CA ALA A 489 3.81 -28.72 5.70
C ALA A 489 4.96 -29.69 5.95
N ASN A 490 4.91 -30.90 5.39
CA ASN A 490 5.89 -31.96 5.61
C ASN A 490 7.15 -31.86 4.73
N ASN A 491 7.24 -30.87 3.85
CA ASN A 491 8.35 -30.70 2.93
C ASN A 491 9.12 -29.42 3.26
N THR A 492 10.37 -29.55 3.69
CA THR A 492 11.24 -28.42 4.02
C THR A 492 12.02 -27.88 2.83
N ASN A 493 11.97 -28.54 1.66
CA ASN A 493 12.56 -28.00 0.44
C ASN A 493 11.77 -26.79 -0.05
N ILE A 494 12.47 -25.92 -0.77
CA ILE A 494 11.82 -24.77 -1.43
C ILE A 494 10.83 -25.31 -2.47
N GLN A 495 9.56 -24.99 -2.27
CA GLN A 495 8.49 -25.27 -3.22
C GLN A 495 7.50 -24.12 -3.22
N TRP A 496 6.78 -23.95 -4.32
CA TRP A 496 5.74 -22.96 -4.42
C TRP A 496 4.56 -23.30 -3.50
N ILE A 497 4.09 -22.30 -2.77
CA ILE A 497 2.87 -22.35 -1.97
C ILE A 497 1.95 -21.24 -2.50
N PRO A 498 0.64 -21.45 -2.70
CA PRO A 498 -0.27 -20.40 -3.09
C PRO A 498 -0.16 -19.17 -2.17
N ASN A 499 -0.25 -17.98 -2.76
CA ASN A 499 -0.12 -16.68 -2.11
C ASN A 499 1.29 -16.28 -1.65
N MET A 500 2.34 -17.00 -2.02
CA MET A 500 3.71 -16.50 -1.81
C MET A 500 4.01 -15.21 -2.59
N ASP A 501 3.20 -14.88 -3.60
CA ASP A 501 3.23 -13.65 -4.40
C ASP A 501 2.39 -12.51 -3.80
N GLY A 502 1.76 -12.71 -2.66
CA GLY A 502 0.96 -11.72 -1.98
C GLY A 502 1.74 -10.90 -0.95
N PHE A 503 1.15 -9.80 -0.50
CA PHE A 503 1.74 -8.89 0.48
C PHE A 503 2.26 -9.63 1.74
N PRO A 504 3.48 -9.32 2.24
CA PRO A 504 4.41 -8.26 1.87
C PRO A 504 5.43 -8.62 0.76
N ASN A 505 5.25 -9.68 -0.02
CA ASN A 505 6.07 -9.96 -1.19
C ASN A 505 5.48 -9.27 -2.43
N GLY A 506 5.67 -7.96 -2.54
CA GLY A 506 4.88 -7.10 -3.37
C GLY A 506 3.50 -6.84 -2.76
N ARG A 507 2.58 -6.32 -3.55
CA ARG A 507 1.19 -6.08 -3.20
C ARG A 507 0.32 -6.25 -4.44
N ARG A 508 -0.64 -7.18 -4.40
CA ARG A 508 -1.68 -7.35 -5.41
C ARG A 508 -2.82 -6.39 -5.12
N LEU A 509 -3.68 -6.13 -6.08
CA LEU A 509 -4.88 -5.29 -5.88
C LEU A 509 -5.84 -5.89 -4.84
N GLU A 510 -5.90 -7.22 -4.77
CA GLU A 510 -6.78 -7.97 -3.88
C GLU A 510 -6.26 -8.10 -2.44
N ASP A 511 -4.98 -7.74 -2.17
CA ASP A 511 -4.39 -7.94 -0.84
C ASP A 511 -5.00 -6.98 0.20
N ASP A 512 -5.62 -7.55 1.23
CA ASP A 512 -6.15 -6.81 2.40
C ASP A 512 -5.00 -6.40 3.33
N VAL A 513 -4.30 -5.34 2.92
CA VAL A 513 -3.12 -4.88 3.66
C VAL A 513 -3.47 -4.37 5.06
N THR A 514 -4.67 -3.82 5.25
CA THR A 514 -5.12 -3.36 6.57
C THR A 514 -5.19 -4.52 7.56
N ARG A 515 -5.82 -5.61 7.15
CA ARG A 515 -5.90 -6.84 7.96
C ARG A 515 -4.52 -7.44 8.20
N ILE A 516 -3.72 -7.61 7.14
CA ILE A 516 -2.40 -8.24 7.22
C ILE A 516 -1.47 -7.45 8.14
N GLU A 517 -1.45 -6.12 8.04
CA GLU A 517 -0.60 -5.28 8.89
C GLU A 517 -1.04 -5.28 10.35
N LEU A 518 -2.33 -5.24 10.63
CA LEU A 518 -2.84 -5.38 11.99
C LEU A 518 -2.46 -6.74 12.60
N GLN A 519 -2.54 -7.82 11.84
CA GLN A 519 -2.10 -9.14 12.27
C GLN A 519 -0.59 -9.19 12.51
N ALA A 520 0.22 -8.52 11.67
CA ALA A 520 1.66 -8.40 11.85
C ALA A 520 2.02 -7.61 13.12
N VAL A 521 1.36 -6.47 13.36
CA VAL A 521 1.52 -5.70 14.60
C VAL A 521 1.18 -6.55 15.82
N GLY A 522 0.18 -7.42 15.70
CA GLY A 522 -0.21 -8.39 16.71
C GLY A 522 0.81 -9.50 16.96
N GLY A 523 1.78 -9.72 16.07
CA GLY A 523 2.82 -10.74 16.19
C GLY A 523 2.55 -12.04 15.41
N ALA A 524 1.65 -12.02 14.40
CA ALA A 524 1.33 -13.21 13.60
C ALA A 524 2.53 -13.78 12.84
N VAL A 525 3.44 -12.92 12.37
CA VAL A 525 4.65 -13.36 11.65
C VAL A 525 5.58 -14.15 12.56
N LEU A 526 5.81 -13.68 13.79
CA LEU A 526 6.64 -14.39 14.76
C LEU A 526 6.03 -15.73 15.19
N ALA A 527 4.72 -15.78 15.28
CA ALA A 527 4.01 -17.04 15.52
C ALA A 527 4.21 -18.02 14.34
N ALA A 528 4.12 -17.55 13.11
CA ALA A 528 4.34 -18.38 11.93
C ALA A 528 5.75 -19.00 11.88
N VAL A 529 6.78 -18.29 12.37
CA VAL A 529 8.14 -18.82 12.45
C VAL A 529 8.42 -19.61 13.74
N GLY A 530 7.43 -19.82 14.60
CA GLY A 530 7.49 -20.67 15.79
C GLY A 530 8.09 -20.00 17.02
N LEU A 531 7.97 -18.68 17.08
CA LEU A 531 8.39 -17.87 18.20
C LEU A 531 7.14 -17.35 18.92
N TRP A 532 7.24 -16.87 20.07
CA TRP A 532 6.28 -16.19 20.94
C TRP A 532 4.78 -16.22 20.61
N TYR A 533 4.07 -17.10 21.30
CA TYR A 533 2.65 -16.95 21.61
C TYR A 533 2.33 -17.76 22.89
N ASP A 534 1.41 -17.27 23.68
CA ASP A 534 1.27 -17.71 25.08
C ASP A 534 0.78 -19.14 25.25
N ASP A 535 0.02 -19.68 24.28
CA ASP A 535 -0.56 -21.01 24.33
C ASP A 535 0.20 -22.06 23.50
N TYR A 536 1.40 -21.71 23.02
CA TYR A 536 2.29 -22.65 22.34
C TYR A 536 3.49 -23.01 23.20
N VAL A 537 3.69 -24.29 23.41
CA VAL A 537 4.87 -24.82 24.10
C VAL A 537 5.67 -25.68 23.12
N PRO A 538 6.84 -25.19 22.67
CA PRO A 538 7.71 -25.91 21.75
C PRO A 538 8.03 -27.32 22.25
N GLY A 539 7.91 -28.33 21.38
CA GLY A 539 8.15 -29.73 21.68
C GLY A 539 7.07 -30.41 22.53
N LYS A 540 6.04 -29.68 22.97
CA LYS A 540 4.88 -30.25 23.71
C LYS A 540 3.58 -30.05 22.94
N SER A 541 3.40 -28.95 22.28
CA SER A 541 2.23 -28.71 21.44
C SER A 541 2.32 -29.53 20.17
N THR A 542 1.21 -30.14 19.78
CA THR A 542 1.11 -31.04 18.61
C THR A 542 1.06 -30.26 17.28
N SER A 543 0.71 -28.99 17.33
CA SER A 543 0.61 -28.08 16.17
C SER A 543 1.22 -26.74 16.52
N PRO A 544 1.92 -26.10 15.57
CA PRO A 544 2.34 -24.71 15.71
C PRO A 544 1.16 -23.73 15.61
N VAL A 545 0.01 -24.17 15.12
CA VAL A 545 -1.21 -23.34 15.01
C VAL A 545 -2.04 -23.55 16.28
N SER A 546 -1.89 -22.64 17.23
CA SER A 546 -2.62 -22.63 18.50
C SER A 546 -3.98 -21.93 18.36
N ASN A 547 -4.83 -22.03 19.41
CA ASN A 547 -6.11 -21.33 19.43
C ASN A 547 -5.94 -19.79 19.39
N MET A 548 -4.91 -19.25 20.03
CA MET A 548 -4.64 -17.81 19.98
C MET A 548 -4.22 -17.37 18.57
N LEU A 549 -3.36 -18.15 17.92
CA LEU A 549 -3.00 -17.88 16.52
C LEU A 549 -4.21 -17.96 15.60
N VAL A 550 -5.08 -18.97 15.77
CA VAL A 550 -6.34 -19.09 15.00
C VAL A 550 -7.22 -17.86 15.18
N ASN A 551 -7.34 -17.32 16.39
CA ASN A 551 -8.12 -16.09 16.62
C ASN A 551 -7.53 -14.89 15.86
N VAL A 552 -6.21 -14.75 15.84
CA VAL A 552 -5.54 -13.68 15.08
C VAL A 552 -5.76 -13.88 13.58
N LEU A 553 -5.62 -15.10 13.08
CA LEU A 553 -5.81 -15.42 11.65
C LEU A 553 -7.26 -15.24 11.20
N ASN A 554 -8.23 -15.43 12.09
CA ASN A 554 -9.65 -15.20 11.81
C ASN A 554 -10.11 -13.76 12.04
N TYR A 555 -9.21 -12.85 12.42
CA TYR A 555 -9.55 -11.45 12.57
C TYR A 555 -9.96 -10.86 11.23
N SER A 556 -10.99 -10.01 11.25
CA SER A 556 -11.52 -9.28 10.11
C SER A 556 -11.72 -7.82 10.50
N THR A 557 -11.40 -6.89 9.61
CA THR A 557 -11.74 -5.47 9.76
C THR A 557 -13.22 -5.20 9.42
N GLY A 558 -13.89 -6.21 8.82
CA GLY A 558 -15.25 -6.10 8.31
C GLY A 558 -15.36 -5.61 6.86
N VAL A 559 -14.26 -5.11 6.27
CA VAL A 559 -14.13 -4.78 4.85
C VAL A 559 -12.92 -5.54 4.32
N GLU A 560 -13.13 -6.56 3.50
CA GLU A 560 -12.10 -7.52 3.08
C GLU A 560 -11.90 -7.58 1.56
N GLN A 561 -12.65 -6.78 0.82
CA GLN A 561 -12.58 -6.71 -0.64
C GLN A 561 -13.12 -5.39 -1.15
N ASN A 562 -12.65 -4.98 -2.33
CA ASN A 562 -13.19 -3.84 -3.06
C ASN A 562 -14.66 -4.04 -3.46
N ASP A 563 -15.40 -2.95 -3.66
CA ASP A 563 -16.80 -2.97 -4.07
C ASP A 563 -17.00 -3.38 -5.54
N THR A 564 -15.90 -3.51 -6.32
CA THR A 564 -15.89 -4.08 -7.67
C THR A 564 -14.82 -5.18 -7.82
N THR A 565 -14.97 -6.02 -8.84
CA THR A 565 -13.94 -7.01 -9.21
C THR A 565 -12.87 -6.36 -10.09
N PHE A 566 -11.61 -6.79 -9.93
CA PHE A 566 -10.52 -6.32 -10.76
C PHE A 566 -10.49 -6.99 -12.15
N LYS A 567 -9.88 -6.32 -13.12
CA LYS A 567 -9.67 -6.90 -14.46
C LYS A 567 -8.62 -8.02 -14.40
N THR A 568 -8.76 -9.01 -15.28
CA THR A 568 -7.85 -10.15 -15.37
C THR A 568 -6.61 -9.89 -16.22
N SER A 569 -6.55 -8.73 -16.87
CA SER A 569 -5.44 -8.31 -17.73
C SER A 569 -5.14 -6.82 -17.52
N PHE A 570 -3.96 -6.40 -17.98
CA PHE A 570 -3.52 -5.00 -17.89
C PHE A 570 -4.59 -4.03 -18.44
N PRO A 571 -4.89 -2.91 -17.72
CA PRO A 571 -4.16 -2.34 -16.58
C PRO A 571 -4.59 -2.89 -15.20
N TYR A 572 -5.40 -3.90 -15.10
CA TYR A 572 -5.98 -4.60 -13.94
C TYR A 572 -6.95 -3.75 -13.11
N VAL A 573 -6.76 -2.45 -13.01
CA VAL A 573 -7.71 -1.55 -12.33
C VAL A 573 -9.05 -1.53 -13.06
N GLN A 574 -10.14 -1.38 -12.30
CA GLN A 574 -11.49 -1.38 -12.85
C GLN A 574 -11.84 -0.04 -13.51
N THR A 575 -12.85 -0.06 -14.35
CA THR A 575 -13.44 1.12 -14.96
C THR A 575 -13.89 2.12 -13.90
N PRO A 576 -13.60 3.42 -14.04
CA PRO A 576 -14.03 4.41 -13.07
C PRO A 576 -15.55 4.47 -12.97
N TRP A 577 -16.06 4.68 -11.77
CA TRP A 577 -17.47 4.87 -11.51
C TRP A 577 -18.03 6.01 -12.34
N MET A 578 -19.22 5.80 -12.87
CA MET A 578 -19.92 6.80 -13.69
C MET A 578 -20.65 7.79 -12.79
N GLY A 579 -20.44 9.10 -13.01
CA GLY A 579 -21.03 10.14 -12.20
C GLY A 579 -22.55 10.13 -12.11
N THR A 580 -23.25 9.69 -13.16
CA THR A 580 -24.71 9.58 -13.17
C THR A 580 -25.24 8.28 -12.56
N ALA A 581 -24.40 7.30 -12.29
CA ALA A 581 -24.80 6.01 -11.74
C ALA A 581 -24.57 5.91 -10.22
N VAL A 582 -23.75 6.80 -9.65
CA VAL A 582 -23.38 6.76 -8.23
C VAL A 582 -24.32 7.63 -7.40
N THR A 583 -24.88 7.02 -6.36
CA THR A 583 -25.44 7.72 -5.19
C THR A 583 -24.57 7.35 -4.00
N LEU A 584 -23.86 8.29 -3.43
CA LEU A 584 -23.21 8.10 -2.14
C LEU A 584 -24.32 8.03 -1.08
N GLN A 585 -24.30 6.96 -0.29
CA GLN A 585 -25.27 6.75 0.79
C GLN A 585 -24.84 7.48 2.05
#